data_db2429f93ed773d0f82d7043e0b3a20b
#
_entry.id   db2429f93ed773d0f82d7043e0b3a20b
#
_cell.length_a   1.000
_cell.length_b   1.000
_cell.length_c   1.000
_cell.angle_alpha   90.00
_cell.angle_beta   90.00
_cell.angle_gamma   90.00
#
_symmetry.space_group_name_H-M   'P 1'
#
loop_
_entity.id
_entity.type
_entity.pdbx_description
1 polymer ?
#
loop_
_entity_poly.entity_id
_entity_poly.type
_entity_poly.pdbx_seq_one_letter_code
_entity_poly.pdbx_strand_id
1 'polypeptide(L)'
;MAGADLPDVAREQWPFRARFARVNGWRMHYVDEGAGDPVVLLHGNPTWGFLYRDFVAPLVSAGYRVIIPDMIGFGLSEKPTREPAHSLDGHIANLTALLRGLDLERITLVCHDWGGPTGLGFAFSNSSRMRALVLMSTWGWPLPPAEFHTRIFPWRMMHAPLVGPYMLGRHNALAGRGIYLSVVDRQRFASRATAAYEAVLPDPANRLLTWVWPRWIPLDDTARALSRFAWLEQQLRACTLPALLVWGREDDVFDPEIFPRRFKQLLPQAEGPHLVSGRHFLQEDSGPEIAARIIDFLRLVP
;
A
#
# COMPACT_ATOMS: atom_id res chain seq x y z
N MET A 1 -20.84 -11.16 3.39
CA MET A 1 -21.60 -9.97 2.97
C MET A 1 -21.35 -9.81 1.48
N ALA A 2 -22.37 -9.82 0.65
CA ALA A 2 -22.32 -9.39 -0.73
C ALA A 2 -21.92 -7.91 -0.71
N GLY A 3 -21.15 -7.45 -1.68
CA GLY A 3 -20.44 -6.18 -1.77
C GLY A 3 -20.91 -5.05 -0.88
N ALA A 4 -19.99 -4.39 -0.19
CA ALA A 4 -20.30 -3.13 0.47
C ALA A 4 -21.07 -2.28 -0.54
N ASP A 5 -22.22 -1.72 -0.13
CA ASP A 5 -22.96 -0.76 -0.95
C ASP A 5 -22.08 0.49 -1.08
N LEU A 6 -21.23 0.48 -2.11
CA LEU A 6 -20.39 1.63 -2.41
C LEU A 6 -21.31 2.80 -2.81
N PRO A 7 -21.03 4.02 -2.35
CA PRO A 7 -21.72 5.22 -2.83
C PRO A 7 -21.65 5.33 -4.36
N ASP A 8 -22.65 5.92 -4.98
CA ASP A 8 -22.72 6.04 -6.45
C ASP A 8 -21.46 6.66 -7.05
N VAL A 9 -20.94 7.72 -6.43
CA VAL A 9 -19.68 8.39 -6.83
C VAL A 9 -18.47 7.44 -6.79
N ALA A 10 -18.48 6.46 -5.90
CA ALA A 10 -17.43 5.45 -5.83
C ALA A 10 -17.64 4.35 -6.88
N ARG A 11 -18.89 3.92 -7.10
CA ARG A 11 -19.23 2.93 -8.13
C ARG A 11 -18.89 3.40 -9.55
N GLU A 12 -19.15 4.65 -9.86
CA GLU A 12 -18.80 5.24 -11.16
C GLU A 12 -17.29 5.23 -11.43
N GLN A 13 -16.48 5.42 -10.39
CA GLN A 13 -15.01 5.45 -10.48
C GLN A 13 -14.37 4.06 -10.26
N TRP A 14 -15.14 3.05 -9.85
CA TRP A 14 -14.70 1.68 -9.59
C TRP A 14 -15.54 0.66 -10.34
N PRO A 15 -15.54 0.68 -11.68
CA PRO A 15 -16.37 -0.19 -12.51
C PRO A 15 -15.80 -1.61 -12.64
N PHE A 16 -14.81 -1.98 -11.83
CA PHE A 16 -14.10 -3.24 -11.97
C PHE A 16 -14.88 -4.39 -11.35
N ARG A 17 -14.79 -5.55 -12.00
CA ARG A 17 -15.42 -6.77 -11.50
C ARG A 17 -14.76 -7.23 -10.20
N ALA A 18 -15.53 -7.30 -9.11
CA ALA A 18 -15.05 -7.86 -7.86
C ALA A 18 -14.77 -9.36 -7.99
N ARG A 19 -13.55 -9.79 -7.65
CA ARG A 19 -13.15 -11.19 -7.55
C ARG A 19 -12.76 -11.50 -6.11
N PHE A 20 -12.89 -12.75 -5.72
CA PHE A 20 -12.57 -13.19 -4.37
C PHE A 20 -11.80 -14.50 -4.40
N ALA A 21 -10.76 -14.61 -3.56
CA ALA A 21 -10.01 -15.83 -3.31
C ALA A 21 -10.03 -16.17 -1.82
N ARG A 22 -9.92 -17.46 -1.47
CA ARG A 22 -9.65 -17.89 -0.10
C ARG A 22 -8.15 -17.99 0.11
N VAL A 23 -7.62 -17.20 1.06
CA VAL A 23 -6.21 -17.15 1.41
C VAL A 23 -6.05 -17.40 2.90
N ASN A 24 -5.41 -18.50 3.29
CA ASN A 24 -5.18 -18.87 4.70
C ASN A 24 -6.44 -18.77 5.59
N GLY A 25 -7.60 -19.18 5.04
CA GLY A 25 -8.89 -19.15 5.74
C GLY A 25 -9.69 -17.86 5.55
N TRP A 26 -9.11 -16.77 5.06
CA TRP A 26 -9.77 -15.47 4.85
C TRP A 26 -10.28 -15.31 3.42
N ARG A 27 -11.35 -14.54 3.25
CA ARG A 27 -11.87 -14.13 1.93
C ARG A 27 -11.20 -12.80 1.52
N MET A 28 -10.33 -12.88 0.51
CA MET A 28 -9.60 -11.74 -0.03
C MET A 28 -10.23 -11.27 -1.34
N HIS A 29 -10.56 -9.99 -1.40
CA HIS A 29 -11.01 -9.32 -2.63
C HIS A 29 -9.80 -8.93 -3.49
N TYR A 30 -9.97 -8.99 -4.81
CA TYR A 30 -9.02 -8.44 -5.77
C TYR A 30 -9.70 -8.07 -7.07
N VAL A 31 -9.11 -7.12 -7.80
CA VAL A 31 -9.39 -6.81 -9.19
C VAL A 31 -8.37 -7.52 -10.06
N ASP A 32 -8.78 -7.92 -11.27
CA ASP A 32 -7.95 -8.63 -12.24
C ASP A 32 -8.41 -8.23 -13.65
N GLU A 33 -7.71 -7.27 -14.26
CA GLU A 33 -8.06 -6.63 -15.50
C GLU A 33 -6.92 -6.69 -16.52
N GLY A 34 -7.26 -6.82 -17.79
CA GLY A 34 -6.27 -6.88 -18.87
C GLY A 34 -5.61 -8.26 -19.04
N ALA A 35 -4.50 -8.27 -19.78
CA ALA A 35 -3.70 -9.46 -20.07
C ALA A 35 -2.22 -9.07 -20.26
N GLY A 36 -1.31 -10.04 -20.23
CA GLY A 36 0.14 -9.83 -20.33
C GLY A 36 0.86 -9.97 -19.01
N ASP A 37 2.07 -9.39 -18.89
CA ASP A 37 2.86 -9.45 -17.66
C ASP A 37 2.13 -8.77 -16.50
N PRO A 38 2.05 -9.40 -15.31
CA PRO A 38 1.26 -8.86 -14.22
C PRO A 38 1.93 -7.69 -13.52
N VAL A 39 1.14 -6.63 -13.31
CA VAL A 39 1.43 -5.48 -12.45
C VAL A 39 0.51 -5.57 -11.23
N VAL A 40 1.07 -5.85 -10.07
CA VAL A 40 0.34 -6.00 -8.80
C VAL A 40 0.45 -4.71 -8.00
N LEU A 41 -0.68 -4.06 -7.73
CA LEU A 41 -0.76 -2.76 -7.07
C LEU A 41 -1.17 -2.93 -5.61
N LEU A 42 -0.24 -2.68 -4.67
CA LEU A 42 -0.43 -2.92 -3.24
C LEU A 42 -0.61 -1.61 -2.49
N HIS A 43 -1.82 -1.43 -1.96
CA HIS A 43 -2.18 -0.29 -1.13
C HIS A 43 -1.63 -0.41 0.31
N GLY A 44 -1.76 0.66 1.09
CA GLY A 44 -1.41 0.70 2.50
C GLY A 44 -2.58 1.07 3.42
N ASN A 45 -2.25 1.58 4.59
CA ASN A 45 -3.20 2.00 5.63
C ASN A 45 -3.56 3.49 5.46
N PRO A 46 -4.81 3.87 5.46
CA PRO A 46 -6.07 3.11 5.61
C PRO A 46 -6.81 2.89 4.29
N THR A 47 -6.10 2.82 3.19
CA THR A 47 -6.67 2.75 1.84
C THR A 47 -7.09 1.34 1.43
N TRP A 48 -7.56 1.19 0.20
CA TRP A 48 -7.88 -0.07 -0.45
C TRP A 48 -7.64 0.06 -1.96
N GLY A 49 -7.95 -0.94 -2.75
CA GLY A 49 -7.68 -0.97 -4.18
C GLY A 49 -8.13 0.26 -4.95
N PHE A 50 -9.17 0.96 -4.48
CA PHE A 50 -9.67 2.21 -5.06
C PHE A 50 -8.60 3.29 -5.24
N LEU A 51 -7.55 3.28 -4.42
CA LEU A 51 -6.40 4.15 -4.54
C LEU A 51 -5.76 4.09 -5.94
N TYR A 52 -5.84 2.94 -6.59
CA TYR A 52 -5.23 2.68 -7.90
C TYR A 52 -6.18 2.75 -9.09
N ARG A 53 -7.42 3.25 -8.91
CA ARG A 53 -8.41 3.28 -9.99
C ARG A 53 -7.94 3.96 -11.26
N ASP A 54 -7.17 5.04 -11.13
CA ASP A 54 -6.65 5.82 -12.27
C ASP A 54 -5.42 5.15 -12.94
N PHE A 55 -4.91 4.03 -12.40
CA PHE A 55 -3.79 3.25 -12.96
C PHE A 55 -4.26 2.15 -13.93
N VAL A 56 -5.48 1.64 -13.73
CA VAL A 56 -5.94 0.43 -14.42
C VAL A 56 -6.01 0.64 -15.93
N ALA A 57 -6.73 1.65 -16.38
CA ALA A 57 -6.91 1.88 -17.82
C ALA A 57 -5.59 2.14 -18.56
N PRO A 58 -4.67 3.00 -18.08
CA PRO A 58 -3.37 3.19 -18.72
C PRO A 58 -2.53 1.90 -18.81
N LEU A 59 -2.43 1.14 -17.71
CA LEU A 59 -1.63 -0.10 -17.66
C LEU A 59 -2.22 -1.19 -18.56
N VAL A 60 -3.55 -1.39 -18.54
CA VAL A 60 -4.23 -2.34 -19.41
C VAL A 60 -4.05 -1.95 -20.89
N SER A 61 -4.19 -0.66 -21.22
CA SER A 61 -3.97 -0.16 -22.59
C SER A 61 -2.52 -0.33 -23.07
N ALA A 62 -1.57 -0.38 -22.13
CA ALA A 62 -0.16 -0.64 -22.42
C ALA A 62 0.17 -2.17 -22.50
N GLY A 63 -0.82 -3.05 -22.36
CA GLY A 63 -0.68 -4.50 -22.52
C GLY A 63 -0.28 -5.24 -21.24
N TYR A 64 -0.52 -4.67 -20.05
CA TYR A 64 -0.27 -5.32 -18.77
C TYR A 64 -1.56 -5.92 -18.18
N ARG A 65 -1.40 -7.00 -17.40
CA ARG A 65 -2.45 -7.53 -16.54
C ARG A 65 -2.35 -6.86 -15.17
N VAL A 66 -3.39 -6.15 -14.75
CA VAL A 66 -3.43 -5.39 -13.51
C VAL A 66 -4.15 -6.18 -12.43
N ILE A 67 -3.45 -6.44 -11.32
CA ILE A 67 -3.98 -7.13 -10.14
C ILE A 67 -3.97 -6.15 -8.97
N ILE A 68 -5.13 -5.92 -8.35
CA ILE A 68 -5.26 -5.02 -7.20
C ILE A 68 -5.92 -5.79 -6.05
N PRO A 69 -5.15 -6.39 -5.15
CA PRO A 69 -5.72 -7.01 -3.97
C PRO A 69 -6.06 -5.97 -2.90
N ASP A 70 -7.20 -6.15 -2.22
CA ASP A 70 -7.45 -5.49 -0.95
C ASP A 70 -6.85 -6.35 0.17
N MET A 71 -5.93 -5.80 0.93
CA MET A 71 -5.35 -6.54 2.05
C MET A 71 -6.41 -6.89 3.09
N ILE A 72 -6.27 -8.06 3.73
CA ILE A 72 -7.21 -8.52 4.78
C ILE A 72 -7.32 -7.44 5.85
N GLY A 73 -8.56 -7.04 6.15
CA GLY A 73 -8.86 -5.90 7.04
C GLY A 73 -9.26 -4.61 6.31
N PHE A 74 -9.06 -4.52 4.99
CA PHE A 74 -9.38 -3.34 4.18
C PHE A 74 -10.31 -3.64 3.01
N GLY A 75 -10.79 -2.59 2.38
CA GLY A 75 -11.58 -2.63 1.16
C GLY A 75 -12.77 -3.59 1.25
N LEU A 76 -12.91 -4.44 0.23
CA LEU A 76 -13.96 -5.45 0.16
C LEU A 76 -13.51 -6.81 0.71
N SER A 77 -12.26 -6.93 1.19
CA SER A 77 -11.75 -8.11 1.88
C SER A 77 -12.39 -8.31 3.26
N GLU A 78 -12.31 -9.54 3.75
CA GLU A 78 -12.75 -9.88 5.11
C GLU A 78 -11.98 -9.07 6.16
N LYS A 79 -12.67 -8.68 7.23
CA LYS A 79 -12.15 -7.80 8.29
C LYS A 79 -12.13 -8.54 9.63
N PRO A 80 -11.04 -9.27 9.94
CA PRO A 80 -10.88 -9.90 11.24
C PRO A 80 -10.92 -8.88 12.38
N THR A 81 -11.61 -9.24 13.47
CA THR A 81 -11.76 -8.40 14.66
C THR A 81 -10.75 -8.74 15.76
N ARG A 82 -9.75 -9.59 15.46
CA ARG A 82 -8.71 -10.01 16.41
C ARG A 82 -7.33 -9.57 15.92
N GLU A 83 -6.57 -8.92 16.77
CA GLU A 83 -5.23 -8.37 16.48
C GLU A 83 -4.23 -9.39 15.85
N PRO A 84 -4.13 -10.65 16.33
CA PRO A 84 -3.18 -11.61 15.75
C PRO A 84 -3.33 -11.88 14.26
N ALA A 85 -4.54 -11.69 13.71
CA ALA A 85 -4.80 -11.85 12.27
C ALA A 85 -4.13 -10.76 11.40
N HIS A 86 -3.63 -9.69 12.01
CA HIS A 86 -3.10 -8.50 11.33
C HIS A 86 -1.58 -8.35 11.44
N SER A 87 -0.85 -9.44 11.69
CA SER A 87 0.62 -9.42 11.68
C SER A 87 1.16 -9.18 10.27
N LEU A 88 2.33 -8.53 10.16
CA LEU A 88 3.02 -8.35 8.88
C LEU A 88 3.26 -9.69 8.16
N ASP A 89 3.72 -10.72 8.90
CA ASP A 89 3.93 -12.06 8.35
C ASP A 89 2.62 -12.69 7.85
N GLY A 90 1.51 -12.46 8.55
CA GLY A 90 0.18 -12.89 8.11
C GLY A 90 -0.23 -12.23 6.78
N HIS A 91 0.00 -10.93 6.63
CA HIS A 91 -0.28 -10.21 5.38
C HIS A 91 0.62 -10.67 4.23
N ILE A 92 1.92 -10.90 4.48
CA ILE A 92 2.84 -11.50 3.50
C ILE A 92 2.35 -12.89 3.07
N ALA A 93 1.95 -13.73 4.02
CA ALA A 93 1.43 -15.07 3.73
C ALA A 93 0.13 -15.02 2.92
N ASN A 94 -0.80 -14.11 3.23
CA ASN A 94 -2.06 -13.94 2.51
C ASN A 94 -1.82 -13.47 1.06
N LEU A 95 -0.94 -12.48 0.87
CA LEU A 95 -0.53 -12.03 -0.46
C LEU A 95 0.14 -13.17 -1.25
N THR A 96 1.02 -13.93 -0.61
CA THR A 96 1.69 -15.09 -1.22
C THR A 96 0.68 -16.14 -1.69
N ALA A 97 -0.30 -16.46 -0.85
CA ALA A 97 -1.35 -17.41 -1.19
C ALA A 97 -2.18 -16.95 -2.39
N LEU A 98 -2.53 -15.65 -2.45
CA LEU A 98 -3.25 -15.07 -3.60
C LEU A 98 -2.42 -15.17 -4.88
N LEU A 99 -1.20 -14.59 -4.88
CA LEU A 99 -0.41 -14.46 -6.11
C LEU A 99 0.08 -15.83 -6.65
N ARG A 100 0.36 -16.78 -5.76
CA ARG A 100 0.64 -18.18 -6.17
C ARG A 100 -0.62 -18.88 -6.67
N GLY A 101 -1.77 -18.65 -6.03
CA GLY A 101 -3.05 -19.20 -6.48
C GLY A 101 -3.50 -18.69 -7.85
N LEU A 102 -3.08 -17.49 -8.25
CA LEU A 102 -3.26 -16.93 -9.59
C LEU A 102 -2.17 -17.34 -10.57
N ASP A 103 -1.18 -18.13 -10.12
CA ASP A 103 -0.02 -18.61 -10.88
C ASP A 103 0.71 -17.50 -11.65
N LEU A 104 0.98 -16.39 -10.98
CA LEU A 104 1.63 -15.24 -11.59
C LEU A 104 3.14 -15.41 -11.65
N GLU A 105 3.71 -15.10 -12.81
CA GLU A 105 5.15 -15.05 -13.07
C GLU A 105 5.51 -13.66 -13.65
N ARG A 106 6.79 -13.29 -13.64
CA ARG A 106 7.27 -11.99 -14.16
C ARG A 106 6.55 -10.79 -13.51
N ILE A 107 6.30 -10.89 -12.20
CA ILE A 107 5.50 -9.92 -11.45
C ILE A 107 6.27 -8.60 -11.31
N THR A 108 5.60 -7.49 -11.67
CA THR A 108 5.99 -6.16 -11.21
C THR A 108 5.14 -5.81 -9.99
N LEU A 109 5.79 -5.55 -8.85
CA LEU A 109 5.10 -5.07 -7.65
C LEU A 109 5.18 -3.54 -7.56
N VAL A 110 4.02 -2.91 -7.45
CA VAL A 110 3.87 -1.47 -7.17
C VAL A 110 3.39 -1.34 -5.73
N CYS A 111 4.22 -0.79 -4.87
CA CYS A 111 4.03 -0.79 -3.43
C CYS A 111 3.90 0.63 -2.89
N HIS A 112 2.90 0.87 -2.06
CA HIS A 112 2.69 2.13 -1.35
C HIS A 112 2.44 1.87 0.14
N ASP A 113 3.01 2.70 1.02
CA ASP A 113 2.84 2.64 2.47
C ASP A 113 3.07 1.21 3.01
N TRP A 114 2.15 0.59 3.76
CA TRP A 114 2.24 -0.80 4.23
C TRP A 114 2.25 -1.85 3.11
N GLY A 115 1.85 -1.47 1.90
CA GLY A 115 2.07 -2.30 0.71
C GLY A 115 3.55 -2.57 0.45
N GLY A 116 4.45 -1.67 0.90
CA GLY A 116 5.90 -1.86 0.79
C GLY A 116 6.42 -3.03 1.61
N PRO A 117 6.35 -3.01 2.94
CA PRO A 117 6.81 -4.13 3.76
C PRO A 117 6.15 -5.46 3.39
N THR A 118 4.84 -5.44 3.06
CA THR A 118 4.10 -6.63 2.65
C THR A 118 4.58 -7.15 1.30
N GLY A 119 4.69 -6.28 0.30
CA GLY A 119 5.14 -6.63 -1.05
C GLY A 119 6.60 -7.05 -1.11
N LEU A 120 7.49 -6.34 -0.41
CA LEU A 120 8.90 -6.70 -0.30
C LEU A 120 9.07 -8.06 0.37
N GLY A 121 8.28 -8.36 1.41
CA GLY A 121 8.27 -9.67 2.05
C GLY A 121 7.90 -10.80 1.08
N PHE A 122 6.89 -10.57 0.23
CA PHE A 122 6.55 -11.50 -0.85
C PHE A 122 7.68 -11.60 -1.88
N ALA A 123 8.16 -10.46 -2.40
CA ALA A 123 9.15 -10.42 -3.48
C ALA A 123 10.43 -11.17 -3.13
N PHE A 124 10.97 -10.96 -1.93
CA PHE A 124 12.20 -11.60 -1.51
C PHE A 124 12.04 -13.09 -1.18
N SER A 125 10.82 -13.51 -0.79
CA SER A 125 10.51 -14.92 -0.58
C SER A 125 10.13 -15.66 -1.88
N ASN A 126 9.93 -14.95 -2.99
CA ASN A 126 9.51 -15.48 -4.28
C ASN A 126 10.27 -14.80 -5.45
N SER A 127 11.57 -14.59 -5.29
CA SER A 127 12.38 -13.78 -6.20
C SER A 127 12.38 -14.27 -7.66
N SER A 128 12.27 -15.58 -7.88
CA SER A 128 12.18 -16.14 -9.23
C SER A 128 10.92 -15.76 -10.00
N ARG A 129 9.86 -15.31 -9.31
CA ARG A 129 8.61 -14.85 -9.92
C ARG A 129 8.60 -13.35 -10.20
N MET A 130 9.64 -12.65 -9.79
CA MET A 130 9.69 -11.19 -9.86
C MET A 130 10.33 -10.70 -11.16
N ARG A 131 9.77 -9.61 -11.71
CA ARG A 131 10.34 -8.83 -12.81
C ARG A 131 10.92 -7.51 -12.32
N ALA A 132 10.17 -6.74 -11.55
CA ALA A 132 10.58 -5.41 -11.10
C ALA A 132 9.85 -4.97 -9.82
N LEU A 133 10.35 -3.90 -9.21
CA LEU A 133 9.75 -3.22 -8.06
C LEU A 133 9.46 -1.76 -8.41
N VAL A 134 8.30 -1.25 -8.00
CA VAL A 134 7.96 0.18 -7.98
C VAL A 134 7.63 0.54 -6.54
N LEU A 135 8.41 1.43 -5.96
CA LEU A 135 8.31 1.80 -4.55
C LEU A 135 7.86 3.26 -4.44
N MET A 136 6.71 3.47 -3.83
CA MET A 136 6.07 4.78 -3.72
C MET A 136 5.76 5.09 -2.26
N SER A 137 6.29 6.17 -1.72
CA SER A 137 5.98 6.64 -0.36
C SER A 137 5.84 5.49 0.65
N THR A 138 6.93 4.74 0.83
CA THR A 138 6.98 3.50 1.63
C THR A 138 8.35 3.29 2.28
N TRP A 139 8.52 2.17 2.98
CA TRP A 139 9.80 1.78 3.60
C TRP A 139 9.95 0.25 3.69
N GLY A 140 11.12 -0.22 4.12
CA GLY A 140 11.40 -1.65 4.26
C GLY A 140 12.54 -1.95 5.24
N TRP A 141 12.72 -1.12 6.30
CA TRP A 141 13.78 -1.24 7.30
C TRP A 141 13.28 -0.82 8.68
N PRO A 142 13.99 -1.17 9.78
CA PRO A 142 13.72 -0.59 11.09
C PRO A 142 13.86 0.94 11.03
N LEU A 143 12.90 1.66 11.60
CA LEU A 143 12.90 3.12 11.59
C LEU A 143 13.60 3.63 12.87
N PRO A 144 14.82 4.14 12.78
CA PRO A 144 15.44 4.75 13.94
C PRO A 144 14.61 5.96 14.38
N PRO A 145 14.40 6.15 15.68
CA PRO A 145 13.62 7.24 16.23
C PRO A 145 13.95 8.62 15.63
N ALA A 146 15.21 8.88 15.32
CA ALA A 146 15.67 10.15 14.77
C ALA A 146 15.19 10.42 13.32
N GLU A 147 15.03 9.39 12.50
CA GLU A 147 14.58 9.55 11.09
C GLU A 147 13.06 9.74 10.99
N PHE A 148 12.34 9.14 11.92
CA PHE A 148 10.87 9.19 11.93
C PHE A 148 10.32 10.28 12.87
N HIS A 149 11.08 10.76 13.85
CA HIS A 149 10.58 11.56 14.98
C HIS A 149 10.29 13.03 14.73
N THR A 150 10.80 13.64 13.68
CA THR A 150 10.63 15.09 13.49
C THR A 150 9.18 15.51 13.17
N ARG A 151 8.32 14.57 12.74
CA ARG A 151 6.90 14.82 12.44
C ARG A 151 5.94 13.87 13.18
N ILE A 152 6.39 13.23 14.24
CA ILE A 152 5.76 12.04 14.87
C ILE A 152 4.71 12.35 15.94
N PHE A 153 4.47 13.56 16.31
CA PHE A 153 3.45 13.79 17.36
C PHE A 153 2.13 13.05 17.08
N PRO A 154 1.56 13.05 15.86
CA PRO A 154 0.37 12.26 15.57
C PRO A 154 0.58 10.75 15.75
N TRP A 155 1.72 10.21 15.33
CA TRP A 155 2.01 8.77 15.42
C TRP A 155 2.16 8.30 16.87
N ARG A 156 2.85 9.06 17.72
CA ARG A 156 2.93 8.75 19.16
C ARG A 156 1.55 8.73 19.82
N MET A 157 0.67 9.64 19.45
CA MET A 157 -0.72 9.62 19.91
C MET A 157 -1.46 8.37 19.44
N MET A 158 -1.24 7.93 18.20
CA MET A 158 -1.84 6.70 17.66
C MET A 158 -1.35 5.45 18.39
N HIS A 159 -0.11 5.44 18.89
CA HIS A 159 0.44 4.36 19.72
C HIS A 159 -0.13 4.34 21.14
N ALA A 160 -0.68 5.43 21.64
CA ALA A 160 -1.22 5.50 22.98
C ALA A 160 -2.42 4.53 23.15
N PRO A 161 -2.45 3.70 24.21
CA PRO A 161 -3.39 2.58 24.34
C PRO A 161 -4.89 2.94 24.25
N LEU A 162 -5.25 4.17 24.63
CA LEU A 162 -6.64 4.65 24.59
C LEU A 162 -6.90 5.58 23.39
N VAL A 163 -5.91 6.36 22.99
CA VAL A 163 -6.07 7.40 21.94
C VAL A 163 -6.18 6.77 20.55
N GLY A 164 -5.30 5.82 20.22
CA GLY A 164 -5.34 5.12 18.92
C GLY A 164 -6.68 4.46 18.65
N PRO A 165 -7.16 3.53 19.52
CA PRO A 165 -8.47 2.90 19.35
C PRO A 165 -9.63 3.89 19.29
N TYR A 166 -9.60 4.96 20.07
CA TYR A 166 -10.64 5.97 20.08
C TYR A 166 -10.65 6.79 18.78
N MET A 167 -9.53 7.35 18.37
CA MET A 167 -9.44 8.22 17.19
C MET A 167 -9.60 7.42 15.90
N LEU A 168 -8.86 6.33 15.74
CA LEU A 168 -8.79 5.57 14.50
C LEU A 168 -9.89 4.51 14.41
N GLY A 169 -10.11 3.76 15.49
CA GLY A 169 -11.16 2.74 15.56
C GLY A 169 -12.56 3.34 15.67
N ARG A 170 -12.82 4.16 16.70
CA ARG A 170 -14.17 4.68 16.96
C ARG A 170 -14.59 5.77 15.98
N HIS A 171 -13.71 6.72 15.66
CA HIS A 171 -14.02 7.91 14.86
C HIS A 171 -13.54 7.87 13.41
N ASN A 172 -12.90 6.76 12.96
CA ASN A 172 -12.38 6.60 11.59
C ASN A 172 -11.52 7.79 11.13
N ALA A 173 -10.76 8.38 12.04
CA ALA A 173 -10.05 9.63 11.77
C ALA A 173 -9.01 9.48 10.66
N LEU A 174 -8.50 8.26 10.41
CA LEU A 174 -7.47 8.03 9.40
C LEU A 174 -8.06 7.94 7.98
N ALA A 175 -9.09 7.10 7.77
CA ALA A 175 -9.69 6.89 6.44
C ALA A 175 -10.48 8.12 5.93
N GLY A 176 -11.10 8.88 6.83
CA GLY A 176 -11.76 10.13 6.47
C GLY A 176 -10.77 11.30 6.44
N ARG A 177 -10.52 11.88 7.62
CA ARG A 177 -9.75 13.11 7.75
C ARG A 177 -8.24 12.93 7.47
N GLY A 178 -7.66 11.79 7.79
CA GLY A 178 -6.23 11.54 7.60
C GLY A 178 -5.85 11.60 6.12
N ILE A 179 -6.57 10.86 5.26
CA ILE A 179 -6.32 10.90 3.81
C ILE A 179 -6.54 12.31 3.26
N TYR A 180 -7.67 12.95 3.64
CA TYR A 180 -7.98 14.34 3.23
C TYR A 180 -6.86 15.34 3.55
N LEU A 181 -6.20 15.20 4.69
CA LEU A 181 -5.10 16.07 5.08
C LEU A 181 -3.79 15.78 4.34
N SER A 182 -3.64 14.56 3.83
CA SER A 182 -2.42 14.06 3.17
C SER A 182 -2.57 13.93 1.64
N VAL A 183 -3.40 14.79 1.04
CA VAL A 183 -3.48 15.06 -0.41
C VAL A 183 -3.31 16.56 -0.66
N VAL A 184 -2.87 16.93 -1.87
CA VAL A 184 -2.70 18.33 -2.29
C VAL A 184 -4.05 18.96 -2.65
N ASP A 185 -4.77 18.35 -3.60
CA ASP A 185 -6.09 18.82 -4.03
C ASP A 185 -7.21 18.27 -3.16
N ARG A 186 -7.36 18.85 -1.98
CA ARG A 186 -8.36 18.44 -0.99
C ARG A 186 -9.80 18.60 -1.47
N GLN A 187 -10.08 19.61 -2.30
CA GLN A 187 -11.43 19.84 -2.81
C GLN A 187 -11.83 18.74 -3.81
N ARG A 188 -10.96 18.44 -4.75
CA ARG A 188 -11.14 17.31 -5.67
C ARG A 188 -11.28 15.99 -4.93
N PHE A 189 -10.42 15.72 -3.96
CA PHE A 189 -10.47 14.52 -3.14
C PHE A 189 -11.80 14.41 -2.38
N ALA A 190 -12.23 15.46 -1.69
CA ALA A 190 -13.47 15.47 -0.92
C ALA A 190 -14.69 15.14 -1.78
N SER A 191 -14.78 15.69 -3.00
CA SER A 191 -15.90 15.47 -3.89
C SER A 191 -15.90 14.10 -4.58
N ARG A 192 -14.72 13.46 -4.74
CA ARG A 192 -14.57 12.25 -5.55
C ARG A 192 -14.31 10.98 -4.74
N ALA A 193 -13.59 11.05 -3.64
CA ALA A 193 -12.97 9.88 -3.04
C ALA A 193 -13.29 9.64 -1.56
N THR A 194 -13.55 10.68 -0.75
CA THR A 194 -13.75 10.52 0.71
C THR A 194 -14.79 9.45 1.02
N ALA A 195 -15.96 9.51 0.38
CA ALA A 195 -17.05 8.56 0.62
C ALA A 195 -16.67 7.11 0.28
N ALA A 196 -15.79 6.89 -0.72
CA ALA A 196 -15.33 5.56 -1.10
C ALA A 196 -14.41 4.92 -0.05
N TYR A 197 -13.56 5.74 0.60
CA TYR A 197 -12.68 5.25 1.67
C TYR A 197 -13.43 4.99 2.98
N GLU A 198 -14.43 5.81 3.30
CA GLU A 198 -15.24 5.64 4.51
C GLU A 198 -16.23 4.46 4.40
N ALA A 199 -16.83 4.24 3.22
CA ALA A 199 -17.85 3.22 3.00
C ALA A 199 -17.36 1.78 3.27
N VAL A 200 -16.10 1.49 3.03
CA VAL A 200 -15.53 0.15 3.27
C VAL A 200 -15.14 -0.10 4.72
N LEU A 201 -15.23 0.91 5.59
CA LEU A 201 -14.91 0.85 7.02
C LEU A 201 -16.08 1.43 7.87
N PRO A 202 -17.33 0.96 7.68
CA PRO A 202 -18.50 1.57 8.30
C PRO A 202 -18.51 1.43 9.81
N ASP A 203 -18.13 0.25 10.34
CA ASP A 203 -18.23 -0.08 11.75
C ASP A 203 -16.88 0.01 12.47
N PRO A 204 -16.85 0.45 13.73
CA PRO A 204 -15.63 0.47 14.55
C PRO A 204 -14.93 -0.90 14.63
N ALA A 205 -15.67 -2.01 14.69
CA ALA A 205 -15.11 -3.35 14.71
C ALA A 205 -14.33 -3.70 13.44
N ASN A 206 -14.71 -3.12 12.30
CA ASN A 206 -14.06 -3.33 11.01
C ASN A 206 -12.81 -2.45 10.81
N ARG A 207 -12.50 -1.56 11.76
CA ARG A 207 -11.36 -0.62 11.68
C ARG A 207 -10.15 -1.06 12.50
N LEU A 208 -10.14 -2.30 12.98
CA LEU A 208 -9.07 -2.79 13.84
C LEU A 208 -7.69 -2.56 13.24
N LEU A 209 -7.50 -2.88 11.97
CA LEU A 209 -6.21 -2.77 11.30
C LEU A 209 -5.72 -1.32 11.16
N THR A 210 -6.63 -0.34 11.04
CA THR A 210 -6.26 1.07 10.90
C THR A 210 -5.43 1.60 12.06
N TRP A 211 -5.64 1.06 13.28
CA TRP A 211 -4.89 1.45 14.46
C TRP A 211 -3.88 0.40 14.95
N VAL A 212 -4.02 -0.87 14.52
CA VAL A 212 -3.05 -1.93 14.84
C VAL A 212 -1.77 -1.73 14.07
N TRP A 213 -1.83 -1.47 12.77
CA TRP A 213 -0.64 -1.30 11.93
C TRP A 213 0.27 -0.15 12.36
N PRO A 214 -0.19 1.06 12.70
CA PRO A 214 0.69 2.07 13.26
C PRO A 214 1.53 1.57 14.46
N ARG A 215 0.99 0.68 15.29
CA ARG A 215 1.68 0.08 16.44
C ARG A 215 2.72 -0.98 16.06
N TRP A 216 2.70 -1.46 14.82
CA TRP A 216 3.69 -2.39 14.29
C TRP A 216 4.88 -1.69 13.64
N ILE A 217 4.86 -0.36 13.51
CA ILE A 217 6.00 0.40 13.03
C ILE A 217 7.16 0.19 14.01
N PRO A 218 8.33 -0.29 13.54
CA PRO A 218 9.45 -0.66 14.41
C PRO A 218 10.23 0.57 14.88
N LEU A 219 9.64 1.33 15.80
CA LEU A 219 10.21 2.58 16.35
C LEU A 219 11.27 2.35 17.42
N ASP A 220 11.34 1.14 17.99
CA ASP A 220 12.29 0.76 19.04
C ASP A 220 12.64 -0.73 18.96
N ASP A 221 13.62 -1.16 19.76
CA ASP A 221 14.10 -2.53 19.78
C ASP A 221 13.10 -3.56 20.34
N THR A 222 11.99 -3.10 20.88
CA THR A 222 10.93 -3.96 21.43
C THR A 222 9.79 -4.20 20.43
N ALA A 223 9.83 -3.55 19.28
CA ALA A 223 8.79 -3.67 18.28
C ALA A 223 8.63 -5.12 17.76
N ARG A 224 7.40 -5.61 17.75
CA ARG A 224 7.06 -6.99 17.34
C ARG A 224 7.52 -7.34 15.91
N ALA A 225 7.62 -6.35 15.04
CA ALA A 225 8.03 -6.54 13.65
C ALA A 225 9.51 -6.25 13.40
N LEU A 226 10.30 -5.90 14.43
CA LEU A 226 11.70 -5.45 14.27
C LEU A 226 12.56 -6.46 13.49
N SER A 227 12.49 -7.75 13.84
CA SER A 227 13.26 -8.80 13.16
C SER A 227 12.87 -8.94 11.68
N ARG A 228 11.57 -8.77 11.36
CA ARG A 228 11.11 -8.81 9.97
C ARG A 228 11.62 -7.61 9.18
N PHE A 229 11.60 -6.41 9.74
CA PHE A 229 12.13 -5.22 9.08
C PHE A 229 13.65 -5.27 8.93
N ALA A 230 14.39 -5.81 9.90
CA ALA A 230 15.83 -6.04 9.76
C ALA A 230 16.14 -7.04 8.63
N TRP A 231 15.33 -8.11 8.51
CA TRP A 231 15.44 -9.04 7.40
C TRP A 231 15.13 -8.37 6.06
N LEU A 232 14.07 -7.55 5.97
CA LEU A 232 13.74 -6.81 4.74
C LEU A 232 14.89 -5.89 4.31
N GLU A 233 15.51 -5.17 5.25
CA GLU A 233 16.67 -4.34 4.96
C GLU A 233 17.86 -5.15 4.42
N GLN A 234 18.14 -6.31 5.00
CA GLN A 234 19.16 -7.20 4.49
C GLN A 234 18.88 -7.66 3.07
N GLN A 235 17.62 -8.04 2.78
CA GLN A 235 17.22 -8.45 1.44
C GLN A 235 17.27 -7.29 0.43
N LEU A 236 16.90 -6.07 0.82
CA LEU A 236 17.04 -4.88 -0.01
C LEU A 236 18.49 -4.67 -0.42
N ARG A 237 19.45 -4.79 0.50
CA ARG A 237 20.90 -4.68 0.21
C ARG A 237 21.41 -5.72 -0.81
N ALA A 238 20.80 -6.88 -0.84
CA ALA A 238 21.16 -7.99 -1.76
C ALA A 238 20.34 -7.99 -3.05
N CYS A 239 19.34 -7.12 -3.17
CA CYS A 239 18.39 -7.11 -4.27
C CYS A 239 19.01 -6.53 -5.54
N THR A 240 18.89 -7.26 -6.65
CA THR A 240 19.33 -6.85 -8.00
C THR A 240 18.19 -6.58 -8.95
N LEU A 241 16.93 -6.71 -8.50
CA LEU A 241 15.78 -6.41 -9.33
C LEU A 241 15.79 -4.96 -9.81
N PRO A 242 15.39 -4.70 -11.06
CA PRO A 242 15.10 -3.35 -11.50
C PRO A 242 14.07 -2.71 -10.56
N ALA A 243 14.30 -1.46 -10.17
CA ALA A 243 13.43 -0.77 -9.25
C ALA A 243 13.20 0.69 -9.69
N LEU A 244 11.98 1.18 -9.49
CA LEU A 244 11.58 2.57 -9.72
C LEU A 244 11.14 3.19 -8.40
N LEU A 245 11.63 4.39 -8.09
CA LEU A 245 11.20 5.17 -6.92
C LEU A 245 10.34 6.35 -7.38
N VAL A 246 9.12 6.47 -6.83
CA VAL A 246 8.22 7.59 -7.07
C VAL A 246 7.74 8.14 -5.73
N TRP A 247 7.81 9.45 -5.54
CA TRP A 247 7.49 10.08 -4.26
C TRP A 247 6.63 11.32 -4.44
N GLY A 248 5.73 11.56 -3.47
CA GLY A 248 5.06 12.83 -3.35
C GLY A 248 6.03 13.92 -2.92
N ARG A 249 6.09 15.02 -3.65
CA ARG A 249 6.99 16.16 -3.35
C ARG A 249 6.74 16.75 -1.96
N GLU A 250 5.52 16.66 -1.48
CA GLU A 250 5.06 17.16 -0.20
C GLU A 250 4.65 16.04 0.77
N ASP A 251 5.23 14.82 0.62
CA ASP A 251 4.89 13.70 1.49
C ASP A 251 5.16 14.07 2.96
N ASP A 252 4.09 14.01 3.75
CA ASP A 252 4.07 14.39 5.15
C ASP A 252 4.19 13.19 6.11
N VAL A 253 4.31 11.97 5.55
CA VAL A 253 4.50 10.72 6.28
C VAL A 253 5.92 10.18 6.08
N PHE A 254 6.34 9.99 4.83
CA PHE A 254 7.68 9.54 4.47
C PHE A 254 8.43 10.66 3.74
N ASP A 255 9.28 11.35 4.48
CA ASP A 255 10.03 12.52 3.99
C ASP A 255 10.68 12.27 2.62
N PRO A 256 10.38 13.10 1.58
CA PRO A 256 10.83 12.88 0.20
C PRO A 256 12.33 13.02 0.00
N GLU A 257 13.08 13.55 0.97
CA GLU A 257 14.55 13.62 0.93
C GLU A 257 15.19 12.43 1.66
N ILE A 258 14.58 11.98 2.76
CA ILE A 258 15.15 10.94 3.63
C ILE A 258 14.90 9.54 3.06
N PHE A 259 13.64 9.18 2.83
CA PHE A 259 13.26 7.81 2.48
C PHE A 259 13.74 7.38 1.09
N PRO A 260 13.56 8.17 0.01
CA PRO A 260 14.10 7.79 -1.30
C PRO A 260 15.62 7.71 -1.30
N ARG A 261 16.31 8.62 -0.59
CA ARG A 261 17.77 8.56 -0.43
C ARG A 261 18.19 7.25 0.26
N ARG A 262 17.46 6.81 1.29
CA ARG A 262 17.73 5.54 1.95
C ARG A 262 17.51 4.36 1.00
N PHE A 263 16.44 4.37 0.21
CA PHE A 263 16.25 3.36 -0.84
C PHE A 263 17.41 3.35 -1.84
N LYS A 264 17.91 4.50 -2.29
CA LYS A 264 19.06 4.57 -3.19
C LYS A 264 20.34 4.00 -2.59
N GLN A 265 20.53 4.09 -1.28
CA GLN A 265 21.65 3.44 -0.58
C GLN A 265 21.51 1.91 -0.53
N LEU A 266 20.27 1.40 -0.42
CA LEU A 266 19.96 -0.03 -0.36
C LEU A 266 19.82 -0.66 -1.74
N LEU A 267 19.32 0.08 -2.72
CA LEU A 267 19.07 -0.30 -4.11
C LEU A 267 19.78 0.71 -5.07
N PRO A 268 21.11 0.65 -5.22
CA PRO A 268 21.84 1.64 -6.05
C PRO A 268 21.35 1.68 -7.50
N GLN A 269 20.84 0.56 -8.02
CA GLN A 269 20.31 0.43 -9.38
C GLN A 269 18.92 1.05 -9.56
N ALA A 270 18.21 1.44 -8.48
CA ALA A 270 16.86 1.98 -8.59
C ALA A 270 16.86 3.29 -9.40
N GLU A 271 15.93 3.41 -10.34
CA GLU A 271 15.66 4.65 -11.06
C GLU A 271 14.94 5.68 -10.17
N GLY A 272 15.19 6.95 -10.36
CA GLY A 272 14.59 8.02 -9.58
C GLY A 272 15.44 8.43 -8.36
N PRO A 273 14.85 9.07 -7.32
CA PRO A 273 13.41 9.28 -7.14
C PRO A 273 12.78 10.26 -8.12
N HIS A 274 11.62 9.90 -8.67
CA HIS A 274 10.78 10.83 -9.41
C HIS A 274 9.80 11.50 -8.45
N LEU A 275 9.94 12.81 -8.29
CA LEU A 275 9.05 13.59 -7.42
C LEU A 275 7.86 14.11 -8.23
N VAL A 276 6.66 13.62 -7.88
CA VAL A 276 5.39 14.07 -8.47
C VAL A 276 4.70 15.09 -7.58
N SER A 277 3.75 15.85 -8.13
CA SER A 277 2.86 16.66 -7.32
C SER A 277 1.99 15.74 -6.46
N GLY A 278 2.13 15.80 -5.14
CA GLY A 278 1.40 14.94 -4.23
C GLY A 278 1.97 14.97 -2.82
N ARG A 279 1.12 14.62 -1.88
CA ARG A 279 1.50 14.30 -0.51
C ARG A 279 1.64 12.79 -0.33
N HIS A 280 1.33 12.25 0.84
CA HIS A 280 1.46 10.82 1.09
C HIS A 280 0.60 9.96 0.14
N PHE A 281 -0.65 10.34 -0.11
CA PHE A 281 -1.53 9.64 -1.05
C PHE A 281 -1.40 10.19 -2.48
N LEU A 282 -0.16 10.16 -2.99
CA LEU A 282 0.22 10.73 -4.29
C LEU A 282 -0.58 10.17 -5.48
N GLN A 283 -1.17 9.00 -5.35
CA GLN A 283 -2.04 8.39 -6.36
C GLN A 283 -3.33 9.20 -6.59
N GLU A 284 -3.85 9.83 -5.52
CA GLU A 284 -5.03 10.70 -5.61
C GLU A 284 -4.72 12.01 -6.34
N ASP A 285 -3.49 12.50 -6.19
CA ASP A 285 -3.05 13.78 -6.78
C ASP A 285 -2.51 13.59 -8.22
N SER A 286 -1.72 12.55 -8.48
CA SER A 286 -0.95 12.36 -9.72
C SER A 286 -1.05 10.95 -10.32
N GLY A 287 -2.15 10.22 -10.08
CA GLY A 287 -2.32 8.83 -10.53
C GLY A 287 -1.97 8.58 -12.00
N PRO A 288 -2.53 9.34 -12.97
CA PRO A 288 -2.21 9.16 -14.39
C PRO A 288 -0.74 9.41 -14.75
N GLU A 289 -0.09 10.41 -14.14
CA GLU A 289 1.35 10.68 -14.32
C GLU A 289 2.20 9.52 -13.82
N ILE A 290 1.87 9.00 -12.63
CA ILE A 290 2.60 7.86 -12.04
C ILE A 290 2.42 6.61 -12.92
N ALA A 291 1.22 6.32 -13.39
CA ALA A 291 0.95 5.20 -14.27
C ALA A 291 1.79 5.28 -15.56
N ALA A 292 1.90 6.47 -16.17
CA ALA A 292 2.72 6.69 -17.35
C ALA A 292 4.21 6.41 -17.06
N ARG A 293 4.74 6.89 -15.92
CA ARG A 293 6.14 6.62 -15.52
C ARG A 293 6.41 5.13 -15.29
N ILE A 294 5.46 4.41 -14.69
CA ILE A 294 5.56 2.95 -14.53
C ILE A 294 5.64 2.27 -15.90
N ILE A 295 4.79 2.67 -16.85
CA ILE A 295 4.79 2.11 -18.21
C ILE A 295 6.13 2.37 -18.89
N ASP A 296 6.66 3.59 -18.82
CA ASP A 296 7.95 3.94 -19.43
C ASP A 296 9.10 3.15 -18.80
N PHE A 297 9.13 3.03 -17.48
CA PHE A 297 10.10 2.19 -16.78
C PHE A 297 10.02 0.73 -17.24
N LEU A 298 8.82 0.15 -17.30
CA LEU A 298 8.62 -1.25 -17.67
C LEU A 298 8.99 -1.59 -19.13
N ARG A 299 8.98 -0.61 -20.02
CA ARG A 299 9.47 -0.77 -21.39
C ARG A 299 10.99 -0.96 -21.47
N LEU A 300 11.70 -0.49 -20.45
CA LEU A 300 13.16 -0.60 -20.35
C LEU A 300 13.62 -1.85 -19.58
N VAL A 301 12.73 -2.45 -18.83
CA VAL A 301 13.01 -3.67 -18.03
C VAL A 301 12.77 -4.92 -18.88
N PRO A 302 13.77 -5.85 -18.95
CA PRO A 302 13.68 -7.07 -19.74
C PRO A 302 12.59 -8.07 -19.27
#